data_05d84fdee6d56c06e263b7883aa4db1b
#
_entry.id   05d84fdee6d56c06e263b7883aa4db1b
#
_cell.length_a   1.000
_cell.length_b   1.000
_cell.length_c   1.000
_cell.angle_alpha   90.00
_cell.angle_beta   90.00
_cell.angle_gamma   90.00
#
_symmetry.space_group_name_H-M   'P 1'
#
loop_
_entity.id
_entity.type
_entity.pdbx_description
1 polymer ?
#
loop_
_entity_poly.entity_id
_entity_poly.type
_entity_poly.pdbx_seq_one_letter_code
_entity_poly.pdbx_strand_id
1 'polypeptide(L)'
;MTGNSTDALATVGDFIRWAASRFQAAGLHFGHGTDNALDEAAALVLGSLHLPPDLHAAYFACRLDADERERLFMQIDERVSRRRPVPYILGEAWFCGLAFAVDETVLIPRSPIAELIESGFSPWVDPDRLERIADVGTGSGCIAIATAMALPGAQVDALDNSPAALASARDNAHRHGVDDRVTVRASDLLEAIPPAPVLDLIVSNPPYVDAAAMAALPPEYRHEPREALAAGDDGLDAVRRLLPQAARRLTDHGLLVCEIGHGAAAFEAAFPDLPVTWVEFEHGGQGVFVMDARTLRRAEAALTRANPTE
;
A
#
# COMPACT_ATOMS: atom_id res chain seq x y z
N MET A 1 3.81 8.58 47.11
CA MET A 1 3.40 7.17 46.90
C MET A 1 2.62 7.09 45.61
N THR A 2 3.31 6.94 44.53
CA THR A 2 2.71 6.70 43.20
C THR A 2 3.02 5.24 42.87
N GLY A 3 2.20 4.33 43.46
CA GLY A 3 2.16 2.95 42.98
C GLY A 3 1.81 2.96 41.50
N ASN A 4 2.67 2.38 40.68
CA ASN A 4 2.52 2.34 39.22
C ASN A 4 1.17 1.71 38.90
N SER A 5 0.24 2.50 38.33
CA SER A 5 -1.10 2.01 37.92
C SER A 5 -0.99 0.88 36.85
N THR A 6 0.20 0.66 36.34
CA THR A 6 0.56 -0.38 35.35
C THR A 6 0.74 -1.78 35.96
N ASP A 7 0.96 -1.91 37.30
CA ASP A 7 1.07 -3.21 37.95
C ASP A 7 -0.25 -4.01 37.91
N ALA A 8 -1.38 -3.32 37.68
CA ALA A 8 -2.70 -3.93 37.57
C ALA A 8 -2.98 -4.52 36.20
N LEU A 9 -2.19 -4.16 35.14
CA LEU A 9 -2.35 -4.71 33.79
C LEU A 9 -1.68 -6.07 33.70
N ALA A 10 -2.46 -7.10 33.49
CA ALA A 10 -1.99 -8.48 33.58
C ALA A 10 -2.32 -9.36 32.39
N THR A 11 -3.34 -9.00 31.60
CA THR A 11 -3.85 -9.83 30.51
C THR A 11 -3.72 -9.14 29.15
N VAL A 12 -3.80 -9.92 28.06
CA VAL A 12 -3.86 -9.41 26.68
C VAL A 12 -4.94 -8.34 26.54
N GLY A 13 -6.15 -8.63 27.04
CA GLY A 13 -7.29 -7.69 26.99
C GLY A 13 -7.08 -6.41 27.80
N ASP A 14 -6.36 -6.48 28.95
CA ASP A 14 -6.01 -5.28 29.72
C ASP A 14 -5.14 -4.34 28.87
N PHE A 15 -4.13 -4.88 28.18
CA PHE A 15 -3.22 -4.09 27.34
C PHE A 15 -3.93 -3.53 26.12
N ILE A 16 -4.78 -4.30 25.43
CA ILE A 16 -5.57 -3.79 24.29
C ILE A 16 -6.43 -2.60 24.73
N ARG A 17 -7.24 -2.78 25.78
CA ARG A 17 -8.09 -1.71 26.31
C ARG A 17 -7.28 -0.48 26.77
N TRP A 18 -6.17 -0.71 27.47
CA TRP A 18 -5.33 0.37 27.98
C TRP A 18 -4.65 1.14 26.85
N ALA A 19 -4.09 0.44 25.86
CA ALA A 19 -3.49 1.05 24.67
C ALA A 19 -4.50 1.87 23.88
N ALA A 20 -5.69 1.31 23.60
CA ALA A 20 -6.77 2.02 22.91
C ALA A 20 -7.16 3.32 23.61
N SER A 21 -7.29 3.29 24.95
CA SER A 21 -7.59 4.48 25.76
C SER A 21 -6.49 5.54 25.66
N ARG A 22 -5.21 5.14 25.66
CA ARG A 22 -4.07 6.05 25.51
C ARG A 22 -3.99 6.65 24.11
N PHE A 23 -4.22 5.85 23.07
CA PHE A 23 -4.23 6.29 21.68
C PHE A 23 -5.32 7.35 21.45
N GLN A 24 -6.52 7.09 21.95
CA GLN A 24 -7.63 8.04 21.88
C GLN A 24 -7.33 9.34 22.64
N ALA A 25 -6.81 9.23 23.88
CA ALA A 25 -6.48 10.39 24.72
C ALA A 25 -5.35 11.24 24.13
N ALA A 26 -4.42 10.63 23.39
CA ALA A 26 -3.33 11.33 22.71
C ALA A 26 -3.76 11.95 21.37
N GLY A 27 -4.99 11.74 20.91
CA GLY A 27 -5.49 12.22 19.63
C GLY A 27 -4.65 11.70 18.47
N LEU A 28 -4.32 10.41 18.47
CA LEU A 28 -3.58 9.79 17.38
C LEU A 28 -4.44 9.71 16.14
N HIS A 29 -3.79 9.79 14.98
CA HIS A 29 -4.43 9.52 13.71
C HIS A 29 -4.29 8.04 13.36
N PHE A 30 -5.39 7.44 12.87
CA PHE A 30 -5.46 6.06 12.39
C PHE A 30 -5.63 6.07 10.87
N GLY A 31 -4.94 5.23 10.14
CA GLY A 31 -4.96 5.22 8.68
C GLY A 31 -3.80 4.40 8.08
N HIS A 32 -3.10 3.64 8.93
CA HIS A 32 -1.97 2.80 8.55
C HIS A 32 -2.31 1.30 8.72
N GLY A 33 -3.47 0.89 8.16
CA GLY A 33 -3.98 -0.48 8.24
C GLY A 33 -5.14 -0.68 9.22
N THR A 34 -5.44 0.33 10.04
CA THR A 34 -6.61 0.38 10.94
C THR A 34 -7.23 1.77 10.88
N ASP A 35 -8.50 1.91 11.27
CA ASP A 35 -9.26 3.17 11.22
C ASP A 35 -9.69 3.68 12.61
N ASN A 36 -9.38 2.93 13.67
CA ASN A 36 -9.75 3.26 15.04
C ASN A 36 -8.75 2.78 16.08
N ALA A 37 -8.84 3.36 17.28
CA ALA A 37 -7.90 3.10 18.38
C ALA A 37 -7.95 1.67 18.91
N LEU A 38 -9.11 1.01 18.88
CA LEU A 38 -9.26 -0.33 19.44
C LEU A 38 -8.60 -1.38 18.56
N ASP A 39 -8.87 -1.31 17.27
CA ASP A 39 -8.27 -2.23 16.29
C ASP A 39 -6.77 -2.02 16.18
N GLU A 40 -6.30 -0.76 16.22
CA GLU A 40 -4.86 -0.48 16.22
C GLU A 40 -4.18 -0.99 17.51
N ALA A 41 -4.82 -0.86 18.65
CA ALA A 41 -4.31 -1.40 19.91
C ALA A 41 -4.28 -2.93 19.89
N ALA A 42 -5.29 -3.57 19.31
CA ALA A 42 -5.31 -5.02 19.13
C ALA A 42 -4.19 -5.47 18.19
N ALA A 43 -4.02 -4.79 17.06
CA ALA A 43 -2.94 -5.08 16.11
C ALA A 43 -1.55 -4.96 16.78
N LEU A 44 -1.30 -3.88 17.53
CA LEU A 44 -0.04 -3.72 18.25
C LEU A 44 0.20 -4.83 19.27
N VAL A 45 -0.79 -5.11 20.11
CA VAL A 45 -0.64 -6.08 21.20
C VAL A 45 -0.48 -7.49 20.65
N LEU A 46 -1.34 -7.92 19.73
CA LEU A 46 -1.29 -9.25 19.16
C LEU A 46 0.00 -9.45 18.31
N GLY A 47 0.36 -8.47 17.50
CA GLY A 47 1.59 -8.51 16.70
C GLY A 47 2.85 -8.59 17.56
N SER A 48 2.93 -7.81 18.66
CA SER A 48 4.03 -7.89 19.63
C SER A 48 4.18 -9.24 20.29
N LEU A 49 3.08 -9.95 20.46
CA LEU A 49 3.05 -11.29 21.08
C LEU A 49 3.17 -12.41 20.03
N HIS A 50 3.35 -12.06 18.75
CA HIS A 50 3.36 -13.03 17.63
C HIS A 50 2.10 -13.90 17.58
N LEU A 51 0.96 -13.32 17.94
CA LEU A 51 -0.35 -13.98 17.90
C LEU A 51 -1.10 -13.59 16.64
N PRO A 52 -1.96 -14.48 16.13
CA PRO A 52 -2.74 -14.19 14.91
C PRO A 52 -3.72 -13.03 15.13
N PRO A 53 -3.95 -12.18 14.11
CA PRO A 53 -4.83 -11.02 14.21
C PRO A 53 -6.30 -11.39 14.50
N ASP A 54 -6.71 -12.60 14.13
CA ASP A 54 -8.05 -13.16 14.36
C ASP A 54 -8.15 -14.00 15.64
N LEU A 55 -7.22 -13.80 16.59
CA LEU A 55 -7.20 -14.54 17.85
C LEU A 55 -8.55 -14.49 18.54
N HIS A 56 -9.11 -15.66 18.83
CA HIS A 56 -10.41 -15.76 19.50
C HIS A 56 -10.41 -15.03 20.86
N ALA A 57 -11.44 -14.22 21.14
CA ALA A 57 -11.54 -13.36 22.31
C ALA A 57 -11.39 -14.08 23.66
N ALA A 58 -11.65 -15.40 23.73
CA ALA A 58 -11.45 -16.19 24.94
C ALA A 58 -9.99 -16.17 25.44
N TYR A 59 -9.02 -15.95 24.55
CA TYR A 59 -7.60 -15.87 24.90
C TYR A 59 -7.20 -14.49 25.45
N PHE A 60 -8.05 -13.47 25.34
CA PHE A 60 -7.74 -12.13 25.88
C PHE A 60 -7.63 -12.11 27.40
N ALA A 61 -8.16 -13.11 28.10
CA ALA A 61 -7.99 -13.29 29.55
C ALA A 61 -6.64 -13.95 29.94
N CYS A 62 -5.84 -14.40 28.96
CA CYS A 62 -4.52 -14.96 29.24
C CYS A 62 -3.59 -13.89 29.82
N ARG A 63 -2.81 -14.32 30.82
CA ARG A 63 -1.86 -13.45 31.51
C ARG A 63 -0.56 -13.34 30.71
N LEU A 64 -0.01 -12.17 30.70
CA LEU A 64 1.30 -11.83 30.13
C LEU A 64 2.40 -12.08 31.17
N ASP A 65 3.55 -12.49 30.73
CA ASP A 65 4.76 -12.51 31.54
C ASP A 65 5.38 -11.10 31.71
N ALA A 66 6.47 -11.00 32.46
CA ALA A 66 7.08 -9.73 32.76
C ALA A 66 7.71 -9.06 31.51
N ASP A 67 8.37 -9.86 30.68
CA ASP A 67 9.09 -9.37 29.48
C ASP A 67 8.09 -8.93 28.39
N GLU A 68 6.99 -9.67 28.22
CA GLU A 68 5.89 -9.29 27.33
C GLU A 68 5.27 -7.96 27.74
N ARG A 69 4.99 -7.79 29.03
CA ARG A 69 4.43 -6.53 29.55
C ARG A 69 5.39 -5.35 29.34
N GLU A 70 6.69 -5.51 29.63
CA GLU A 70 7.69 -4.47 29.45
C GLU A 70 7.80 -4.06 27.98
N ARG A 71 7.86 -5.03 27.05
CA ARG A 71 7.87 -4.80 25.61
C ARG A 71 6.64 -4.03 25.15
N LEU A 72 5.44 -4.43 25.58
CA LEU A 72 4.19 -3.75 25.24
C LEU A 72 4.14 -2.32 25.80
N PHE A 73 4.62 -2.07 27.01
CA PHE A 73 4.72 -0.70 27.53
C PHE A 73 5.61 0.17 26.67
N MET A 74 6.79 -0.31 26.26
CA MET A 74 7.70 0.46 25.41
C MET A 74 7.09 0.77 24.06
N GLN A 75 6.46 -0.22 23.41
CA GLN A 75 5.87 -0.04 22.07
C GLN A 75 4.63 0.87 22.09
N ILE A 76 3.77 0.76 23.10
CA ILE A 76 2.61 1.64 23.28
C ILE A 76 3.08 3.08 23.58
N ASP A 77 4.14 3.24 24.38
CA ASP A 77 4.72 4.57 24.62
C ASP A 77 5.36 5.15 23.36
N GLU A 78 6.06 4.35 22.58
CA GLU A 78 6.60 4.76 21.28
C GLU A 78 5.50 5.22 20.32
N ARG A 79 4.40 4.48 20.20
CA ARG A 79 3.24 4.87 19.39
C ARG A 79 2.65 6.20 19.83
N VAL A 80 2.53 6.43 21.14
CA VAL A 80 1.94 7.65 21.71
C VAL A 80 2.90 8.84 21.62
N SER A 81 4.15 8.65 22.07
CA SER A 81 5.11 9.76 22.23
C SER A 81 5.74 10.19 20.89
N ARG A 82 6.03 9.24 20.01
CA ARG A 82 6.66 9.48 18.69
C ARG A 82 5.67 9.49 17.55
N ARG A 83 4.43 9.10 17.78
CA ARG A 83 3.39 8.94 16.75
C ARG A 83 3.79 7.98 15.62
N ARG A 84 4.69 7.05 15.92
CA ARG A 84 5.17 6.06 14.96
C ARG A 84 4.07 5.06 14.63
N PRO A 85 3.74 4.81 13.35
CA PRO A 85 2.73 3.83 12.95
C PRO A 85 3.02 2.42 13.48
N VAL A 86 1.96 1.70 13.87
CA VAL A 86 2.07 0.34 14.42
C VAL A 86 2.81 -0.62 13.49
N PRO A 87 2.58 -0.63 12.15
CA PRO A 87 3.35 -1.50 11.27
C PRO A 87 4.87 -1.29 11.35
N TYR A 88 5.33 -0.04 11.53
CA TYR A 88 6.77 0.22 11.68
C TYR A 88 7.31 -0.15 13.06
N ILE A 89 6.47 -0.10 14.10
CA ILE A 89 6.85 -0.57 15.45
C ILE A 89 7.02 -2.10 15.44
N LEU A 90 6.14 -2.81 14.72
CA LEU A 90 6.16 -4.26 14.59
C LEU A 90 7.18 -4.76 13.53
N GLY A 91 7.55 -3.89 12.56
CA GLY A 91 8.32 -4.29 11.38
C GLY A 91 7.51 -5.10 10.39
N GLU A 92 6.17 -5.08 10.49
CA GLU A 92 5.28 -5.92 9.69
C GLU A 92 3.95 -5.22 9.39
N ALA A 93 3.46 -5.40 8.15
CA ALA A 93 2.14 -4.97 7.70
C ALA A 93 1.43 -6.11 6.96
N TRP A 94 0.10 -6.08 6.94
CA TRP A 94 -0.72 -7.10 6.27
C TRP A 94 -1.38 -6.54 5.01
N PHE A 95 -1.35 -7.33 3.93
CA PHE A 95 -2.00 -6.99 2.67
C PHE A 95 -2.45 -8.27 1.94
N CYS A 96 -3.70 -8.35 1.48
CA CYS A 96 -4.28 -9.56 0.86
C CYS A 96 -4.05 -10.83 1.70
N GLY A 97 -4.15 -10.75 3.04
CA GLY A 97 -3.91 -11.88 3.94
C GLY A 97 -2.44 -12.33 4.05
N LEU A 98 -1.49 -11.59 3.48
CA LEU A 98 -0.06 -11.86 3.51
C LEU A 98 0.67 -10.87 4.42
N ALA A 99 1.68 -11.32 5.15
CA ALA A 99 2.49 -10.51 6.04
C ALA A 99 3.76 -10.01 5.32
N PHE A 100 3.95 -8.69 5.25
CA PHE A 100 5.09 -8.02 4.60
C PHE A 100 6.00 -7.37 5.63
N ALA A 101 7.30 -7.58 5.52
CA ALA A 101 8.28 -6.80 6.25
C ALA A 101 8.25 -5.35 5.76
N VAL A 102 8.16 -4.41 6.70
CA VAL A 102 8.11 -2.97 6.41
C VAL A 102 8.93 -2.18 7.42
N ASP A 103 9.50 -1.08 6.97
CA ASP A 103 10.11 -0.05 7.78
C ASP A 103 9.85 1.34 7.18
N GLU A 104 10.40 2.39 7.76
CA GLU A 104 10.19 3.78 7.33
C GLU A 104 10.76 4.09 5.92
N THR A 105 11.33 3.12 5.23
CA THR A 105 11.85 3.27 3.86
C THR A 105 10.83 2.93 2.78
N VAL A 106 9.69 2.34 3.14
CA VAL A 106 8.60 1.98 2.22
C VAL A 106 7.25 2.44 2.76
N LEU A 107 6.31 2.69 1.85
CA LEU A 107 4.91 2.96 2.22
C LEU A 107 4.31 1.74 2.93
N ILE A 108 3.55 1.97 3.99
CA ILE A 108 2.79 0.89 4.63
C ILE A 108 1.71 0.39 3.66
N PRO A 109 1.68 -0.92 3.35
CA PRO A 109 0.68 -1.51 2.47
C PRO A 109 -0.76 -1.18 2.90
N ARG A 110 -1.49 -0.47 2.03
CA ARG A 110 -2.90 -0.09 2.22
C ARG A 110 -3.49 0.37 0.88
N SER A 111 -3.95 -0.51 0.07
CA SER A 111 -4.50 -0.17 -1.23
C SER A 111 -5.81 -0.93 -1.47
N PRO A 112 -6.89 -0.28 -1.93
CA PRO A 112 -8.12 -0.97 -2.33
C PRO A 112 -7.91 -1.87 -3.55
N ILE A 113 -6.78 -1.78 -4.26
CA ILE A 113 -6.39 -2.72 -5.31
C ILE A 113 -6.36 -4.18 -4.79
N ALA A 114 -6.26 -4.39 -3.47
CA ALA A 114 -6.38 -5.71 -2.84
C ALA A 114 -7.62 -6.48 -3.33
N GLU A 115 -8.81 -5.84 -3.39
CA GLU A 115 -10.04 -6.50 -3.86
C GLU A 115 -9.95 -6.92 -5.34
N LEU A 116 -9.25 -6.14 -6.17
CA LEU A 116 -9.01 -6.52 -7.57
C LEU A 116 -8.06 -7.71 -7.68
N ILE A 117 -7.03 -7.77 -6.84
CA ILE A 117 -6.10 -8.91 -6.79
C ILE A 117 -6.86 -10.17 -6.36
N GLU A 118 -7.67 -10.10 -5.32
CA GLU A 118 -8.45 -11.23 -4.80
C GLU A 118 -9.46 -11.76 -5.82
N SER A 119 -10.02 -10.88 -6.68
CA SER A 119 -10.91 -11.27 -7.78
C SER A 119 -10.16 -11.66 -9.07
N GLY A 120 -8.83 -11.67 -9.07
CA GLY A 120 -8.01 -11.90 -10.27
C GLY A 120 -8.22 -10.83 -11.33
N PHE A 121 -8.53 -9.59 -10.93
CA PHE A 121 -8.87 -8.44 -11.77
C PHE A 121 -10.14 -8.62 -12.62
N SER A 122 -10.99 -9.60 -12.28
CA SER A 122 -12.32 -9.73 -12.87
C SER A 122 -13.22 -8.57 -12.43
N PRO A 123 -14.20 -8.11 -13.27
CA PRO A 123 -14.54 -8.60 -14.61
C PRO A 123 -13.75 -7.91 -15.74
N TRP A 124 -12.72 -7.14 -15.42
CA TRP A 124 -11.99 -6.27 -16.37
C TRP A 124 -11.13 -7.05 -17.36
N VAL A 125 -10.56 -8.16 -16.89
CA VAL A 125 -9.72 -9.07 -17.68
C VAL A 125 -10.09 -10.51 -17.34
N ASP A 126 -9.71 -11.42 -18.23
CA ASP A 126 -9.73 -12.86 -17.97
C ASP A 126 -8.42 -13.24 -17.23
N PRO A 127 -8.49 -13.71 -15.98
CA PRO A 127 -7.30 -14.06 -15.20
C PRO A 127 -6.37 -15.07 -15.88
N ASP A 128 -6.95 -16.01 -16.64
CA ASP A 128 -6.20 -17.06 -17.34
C ASP A 128 -5.35 -16.52 -18.52
N ARG A 129 -5.56 -15.26 -18.89
CA ARG A 129 -4.82 -14.58 -19.99
C ARG A 129 -3.75 -13.62 -19.49
N LEU A 130 -3.58 -13.47 -18.18
CA LEU A 130 -2.59 -12.59 -17.59
C LEU A 130 -1.26 -13.33 -17.44
N GLU A 131 -0.35 -13.12 -18.38
CA GLU A 131 0.98 -13.73 -18.39
C GLU A 131 2.07 -12.76 -17.93
N ARG A 132 2.00 -11.50 -18.36
CA ARG A 132 3.01 -10.49 -18.09
C ARG A 132 2.43 -9.25 -17.44
N ILE A 133 2.83 -9.01 -16.20
CA ILE A 133 2.30 -7.94 -15.36
C ILE A 133 3.43 -7.03 -14.90
N ALA A 134 3.18 -5.73 -14.78
CA ALA A 134 4.07 -4.80 -14.11
C ALA A 134 3.35 -4.13 -12.93
N ASP A 135 4.00 -4.12 -11.77
CA ASP A 135 3.64 -3.30 -10.61
C ASP A 135 4.59 -2.10 -10.55
N VAL A 136 4.04 -0.89 -10.76
CA VAL A 136 4.82 0.35 -10.88
C VAL A 136 4.74 1.17 -9.59
N GLY A 137 5.89 1.45 -9.00
CA GLY A 137 5.99 2.02 -7.66
C GLY A 137 5.74 0.92 -6.61
N THR A 138 6.45 -0.20 -6.75
CA THR A 138 6.17 -1.43 -5.99
C THR A 138 6.35 -1.32 -4.48
N GLY A 139 7.17 -0.35 -4.00
CA GLY A 139 7.42 -0.14 -2.58
C GLY A 139 7.92 -1.41 -1.88
N SER A 140 7.16 -1.92 -0.93
CA SER A 140 7.46 -3.18 -0.24
C SER A 140 7.27 -4.45 -1.09
N GLY A 141 6.79 -4.30 -2.34
CA GLY A 141 6.44 -5.42 -3.21
C GLY A 141 5.05 -6.00 -2.98
N CYS A 142 4.23 -5.41 -2.10
CA CYS A 142 2.98 -6.03 -1.65
C CYS A 142 1.99 -6.29 -2.79
N ILE A 143 1.81 -5.36 -3.73
CA ILE A 143 0.93 -5.53 -4.90
C ILE A 143 1.50 -6.60 -5.84
N ALA A 144 2.78 -6.51 -6.19
CA ALA A 144 3.44 -7.48 -7.07
C ALA A 144 3.36 -8.91 -6.55
N ILE A 145 3.70 -9.09 -5.26
CA ILE A 145 3.74 -10.40 -4.60
C ILE A 145 2.35 -10.98 -4.44
N ALA A 146 1.39 -10.17 -3.93
CA ALA A 146 0.00 -10.61 -3.81
C ALA A 146 -0.59 -11.00 -5.18
N THR A 147 -0.29 -10.21 -6.24
CA THR A 147 -0.70 -10.53 -7.62
C THR A 147 -0.08 -11.85 -8.10
N ALA A 148 1.22 -12.08 -7.86
CA ALA A 148 1.88 -13.32 -8.23
C ALA A 148 1.32 -14.54 -7.47
N MET A 149 0.88 -14.35 -6.23
CA MET A 149 0.23 -15.40 -5.43
C MET A 149 -1.18 -15.71 -5.92
N ALA A 150 -1.96 -14.68 -6.29
CA ALA A 150 -3.32 -14.83 -6.83
C ALA A 150 -3.32 -15.41 -8.25
N LEU A 151 -2.29 -15.13 -9.06
CA LEU A 151 -2.16 -15.52 -10.47
C LEU A 151 -0.91 -16.40 -10.67
N PRO A 152 -0.97 -17.70 -10.39
CA PRO A 152 0.22 -18.57 -10.41
C PRO A 152 0.90 -18.71 -11.78
N GLY A 153 0.19 -18.43 -12.88
CA GLY A 153 0.71 -18.45 -14.26
C GLY A 153 1.45 -17.17 -14.67
N ALA A 154 1.32 -16.09 -13.91
CA ALA A 154 1.85 -14.79 -14.29
C ALA A 154 3.31 -14.56 -13.86
N GLN A 155 4.04 -13.81 -14.69
CA GLN A 155 5.33 -13.20 -14.35
C GLN A 155 5.12 -11.72 -14.04
N VAL A 156 5.63 -11.24 -12.92
CA VAL A 156 5.42 -9.88 -12.45
C VAL A 156 6.75 -9.13 -12.38
N ASP A 157 6.87 -8.04 -13.11
CA ASP A 157 7.94 -7.06 -12.97
C ASP A 157 7.56 -6.06 -11.87
N ALA A 158 8.24 -6.10 -10.72
CA ALA A 158 8.08 -5.17 -9.60
C ALA A 158 9.07 -4.01 -9.78
N LEU A 159 8.54 -2.82 -10.08
CA LEU A 159 9.33 -1.67 -10.53
C LEU A 159 9.31 -0.55 -9.49
N ASP A 160 10.50 -0.03 -9.14
CA ASP A 160 10.63 1.14 -8.27
C ASP A 160 11.92 1.89 -8.60
N ASN A 161 11.99 3.17 -8.27
CA ASN A 161 13.20 3.98 -8.41
C ASN A 161 13.99 4.11 -7.09
N SER A 162 13.40 3.74 -5.95
CA SER A 162 14.04 3.75 -4.65
C SER A 162 14.86 2.48 -4.40
N PRO A 163 16.19 2.57 -4.20
CA PRO A 163 16.99 1.40 -3.86
C PRO A 163 16.53 0.68 -2.59
N ALA A 164 16.01 1.42 -1.60
CA ALA A 164 15.49 0.86 -0.36
C ALA A 164 14.18 0.08 -0.59
N ALA A 165 13.25 0.62 -1.38
CA ALA A 165 12.04 -0.09 -1.79
C ALA A 165 12.37 -1.38 -2.54
N LEU A 166 13.33 -1.33 -3.48
CA LEU A 166 13.78 -2.51 -4.21
C LEU A 166 14.41 -3.58 -3.30
N ALA A 167 15.12 -3.18 -2.25
CA ALA A 167 15.64 -4.13 -1.26
C ALA A 167 14.49 -4.78 -0.48
N SER A 168 13.56 -3.98 0.05
CA SER A 168 12.37 -4.46 0.76
C SER A 168 11.53 -5.41 -0.10
N ALA A 169 11.27 -5.05 -1.38
CA ALA A 169 10.51 -5.90 -2.30
C ALA A 169 11.19 -7.25 -2.57
N ARG A 170 12.54 -7.29 -2.70
CA ARG A 170 13.28 -8.56 -2.86
C ARG A 170 13.19 -9.44 -1.61
N ASP A 171 13.37 -8.85 -0.43
CA ASP A 171 13.29 -9.57 0.83
C ASP A 171 11.88 -10.15 1.03
N ASN A 172 10.84 -9.39 0.71
CA ASN A 172 9.47 -9.87 0.77
C ASN A 172 9.16 -10.93 -0.30
N ALA A 173 9.65 -10.80 -1.55
CA ALA A 173 9.48 -11.81 -2.59
C ALA A 173 10.13 -13.14 -2.16
N HIS A 174 11.33 -13.08 -1.58
CA HIS A 174 12.01 -14.23 -1.02
C HIS A 174 11.23 -14.85 0.16
N ARG A 175 10.75 -14.03 1.10
CA ARG A 175 9.93 -14.47 2.24
C ARG A 175 8.69 -15.24 1.81
N HIS A 176 8.06 -14.83 0.70
CA HIS A 176 6.87 -15.48 0.15
C HIS A 176 7.16 -16.56 -0.88
N GLY A 177 8.43 -16.82 -1.21
CA GLY A 177 8.84 -17.89 -2.13
C GLY A 177 8.34 -17.68 -3.56
N VAL A 178 8.33 -16.43 -4.04
CA VAL A 178 7.89 -16.04 -5.40
C VAL A 178 9.01 -15.41 -6.24
N ASP A 179 10.28 -15.58 -5.85
CA ASP A 179 11.46 -15.04 -6.55
C ASP A 179 11.56 -15.51 -8.01
N ASP A 180 10.99 -16.65 -8.32
CA ASP A 180 10.95 -17.23 -9.67
C ASP A 180 9.93 -16.54 -10.59
N ARG A 181 8.96 -15.81 -10.02
CA ARG A 181 7.86 -15.14 -10.73
C ARG A 181 7.80 -13.64 -10.53
N VAL A 182 8.41 -13.11 -9.49
CA VAL A 182 8.50 -11.67 -9.23
C VAL A 182 9.92 -11.17 -9.50
N THR A 183 10.09 -10.38 -10.54
CA THR A 183 11.39 -9.79 -10.90
C THR A 183 11.45 -8.34 -10.45
N VAL A 184 12.25 -8.04 -9.42
CA VAL A 184 12.40 -6.70 -8.86
C VAL A 184 13.47 -5.90 -9.62
N ARG A 185 13.08 -4.78 -10.24
CA ARG A 185 13.94 -3.96 -11.13
C ARG A 185 13.91 -2.48 -10.75
N ALA A 186 15.07 -1.85 -10.82
CA ALA A 186 15.17 -0.39 -10.77
C ALA A 186 14.59 0.22 -12.04
N SER A 187 13.62 1.11 -11.91
CA SER A 187 12.95 1.77 -13.03
C SER A 187 12.33 3.10 -12.59
N ASP A 188 12.48 4.11 -13.41
CA ASP A 188 11.59 5.28 -13.33
C ASP A 188 10.32 4.95 -14.10
N LEU A 189 9.26 4.69 -13.36
CA LEU A 189 8.00 4.14 -13.86
C LEU A 189 8.25 2.86 -14.71
N LEU A 190 7.93 2.88 -16.00
CA LEU A 190 8.06 1.74 -16.93
C LEU A 190 9.32 1.78 -17.79
N GLU A 191 10.30 2.63 -17.53
CA GLU A 191 11.47 2.81 -18.42
C GLU A 191 12.31 1.54 -18.59
N ALA A 192 12.38 0.68 -17.56
CA ALA A 192 13.09 -0.60 -17.63
C ALA A 192 12.36 -1.65 -18.50
N ILE A 193 11.11 -1.41 -18.88
CA ILE A 193 10.34 -2.27 -19.78
C ILE A 193 10.43 -1.74 -21.20
N PRO A 194 10.73 -2.57 -22.21
CA PRO A 194 10.80 -2.13 -23.60
C PRO A 194 9.51 -1.40 -24.04
N PRO A 195 9.60 -0.33 -24.85
CA PRO A 195 8.43 0.39 -25.35
C PRO A 195 7.73 -0.39 -26.49
N ALA A 196 7.27 -1.58 -26.18
CA ALA A 196 6.59 -2.51 -27.07
C ALA A 196 5.41 -3.15 -26.33
N PRO A 197 4.35 -3.58 -27.01
CA PRO A 197 3.17 -4.18 -26.39
C PRO A 197 3.48 -5.58 -25.83
N VAL A 198 3.99 -5.62 -24.60
CA VAL A 198 4.46 -6.83 -23.91
C VAL A 198 3.78 -7.09 -22.58
N LEU A 199 2.99 -6.15 -22.05
CA LEU A 199 2.32 -6.27 -20.76
C LEU A 199 0.82 -6.48 -20.94
N ASP A 200 0.27 -7.45 -20.23
CA ASP A 200 -1.17 -7.73 -20.19
C ASP A 200 -1.86 -6.90 -19.12
N LEU A 201 -1.13 -6.59 -18.05
CA LEU A 201 -1.64 -5.77 -16.95
C LEU A 201 -0.52 -4.84 -16.43
N ILE A 202 -0.87 -3.59 -16.21
CA ILE A 202 -0.07 -2.64 -15.44
C ILE A 202 -0.90 -2.26 -14.22
N VAL A 203 -0.32 -2.46 -13.03
CA VAL A 203 -0.90 -2.01 -11.77
C VAL A 203 0.01 -0.93 -11.18
N SER A 204 -0.55 0.12 -10.63
CA SER A 204 0.23 1.16 -9.97
C SER A 204 -0.56 1.80 -8.83
N ASN A 205 0.08 1.93 -7.69
CA ASN A 205 -0.29 2.85 -6.63
C ASN A 205 0.83 3.89 -6.50
N PRO A 206 0.92 4.85 -7.43
CA PRO A 206 2.01 5.83 -7.44
C PRO A 206 1.77 6.91 -6.39
N PRO A 207 2.76 7.75 -6.06
CA PRO A 207 2.52 8.96 -5.29
C PRO A 207 1.40 9.80 -5.92
N TYR A 208 0.44 10.27 -5.09
CA TYR A 208 -0.70 11.05 -5.55
C TYR A 208 -1.11 12.19 -4.60
N VAL A 209 -0.34 12.44 -3.54
CA VAL A 209 -0.67 13.51 -2.58
C VAL A 209 -0.18 14.85 -3.11
N ASP A 210 -1.11 15.78 -3.31
CA ASP A 210 -0.80 17.14 -3.74
C ASP A 210 -0.07 17.95 -2.66
N ALA A 211 0.52 19.09 -3.04
CA ALA A 211 1.33 19.91 -2.14
C ALA A 211 0.52 20.47 -0.94
N ALA A 212 -0.77 20.79 -1.12
CA ALA A 212 -1.62 21.31 -0.06
C ALA A 212 -1.98 20.21 0.95
N ALA A 213 -2.35 19.03 0.45
CA ALA A 213 -2.62 17.85 1.27
C ALA A 213 -1.36 17.40 2.02
N MET A 214 -0.17 17.39 1.37
CA MET A 214 1.11 17.10 2.02
C MET A 214 1.39 18.00 3.22
N ALA A 215 1.06 19.29 3.13
CA ALA A 215 1.24 20.24 4.23
C ALA A 215 0.28 19.98 5.40
N ALA A 216 -0.87 19.39 5.13
CA ALA A 216 -1.95 19.12 6.09
C ALA A 216 -1.92 17.70 6.70
N LEU A 217 -1.02 16.82 6.22
CA LEU A 217 -0.93 15.44 6.70
C LEU A 217 -0.72 15.37 8.21
N PRO A 218 -1.42 14.45 8.90
CA PRO A 218 -1.16 14.13 10.30
C PRO A 218 0.31 13.77 10.56
N PRO A 219 0.81 13.99 11.78
CA PRO A 219 2.20 13.71 12.13
C PRO A 219 2.66 12.28 11.85
N GLU A 220 1.75 11.32 11.94
CA GLU A 220 1.99 9.89 11.68
C GLU A 220 2.54 9.63 10.27
N TYR A 221 2.07 10.37 9.26
CA TYR A 221 2.52 10.23 7.88
C TYR A 221 3.95 10.75 7.64
N ARG A 222 4.54 11.47 8.60
CA ARG A 222 5.93 11.94 8.50
C ARG A 222 6.97 10.84 8.67
N HIS A 223 6.52 9.67 9.14
CA HIS A 223 7.34 8.47 9.22
C HIS A 223 7.45 7.73 7.89
N GLU A 224 6.52 8.00 6.95
CA GLU A 224 6.57 7.41 5.62
C GLU A 224 7.48 8.20 4.68
N PRO A 225 8.11 7.54 3.67
CA PRO A 225 8.96 8.22 2.71
C PRO A 225 8.14 9.30 1.98
N ARG A 226 8.65 10.53 1.98
CA ARG A 226 7.96 11.66 1.33
C ARG A 226 7.73 11.41 -0.16
N GLU A 227 8.71 10.80 -0.83
CA GLU A 227 8.68 10.44 -2.25
C GLU A 227 7.62 9.38 -2.60
N ALA A 228 7.19 8.58 -1.62
CA ALA A 228 6.09 7.63 -1.80
C ALA A 228 4.69 8.27 -1.68
N LEU A 229 4.62 9.54 -1.25
CA LEU A 229 3.37 10.28 -1.06
C LEU A 229 3.23 11.45 -2.03
N ALA A 230 4.26 12.29 -2.14
CA ALA A 230 4.18 13.58 -2.83
C ALA A 230 4.18 13.47 -4.34
N ALA A 231 3.23 14.14 -5.03
CA ALA A 231 3.08 14.11 -6.47
C ALA A 231 2.80 15.50 -7.09
N GLY A 232 3.58 16.49 -6.68
CA GLY A 232 3.50 17.85 -7.24
C GLY A 232 2.35 18.69 -6.70
N ASP A 233 1.95 19.69 -7.48
CA ASP A 233 0.97 20.68 -7.03
C ASP A 233 -0.47 20.14 -7.02
N ASP A 234 -0.79 19.21 -7.91
CA ASP A 234 -2.14 18.65 -8.07
C ASP A 234 -2.23 17.12 -7.88
N GLY A 235 -1.14 16.48 -7.44
CA GLY A 235 -1.13 15.04 -7.16
C GLY A 235 -1.01 14.13 -8.40
N LEU A 236 -0.73 14.68 -9.59
CA LEU A 236 -0.78 13.92 -10.84
C LEU A 236 0.56 13.75 -11.54
N ASP A 237 1.68 14.17 -10.97
CA ASP A 237 2.98 14.14 -11.64
C ASP A 237 3.38 12.75 -12.11
N ALA A 238 3.21 11.75 -11.25
CA ALA A 238 3.52 10.36 -11.60
C ALA A 238 2.57 9.82 -12.67
N VAL A 239 1.27 10.08 -12.55
CA VAL A 239 0.24 9.59 -13.47
C VAL A 239 0.40 10.19 -14.87
N ARG A 240 0.69 11.50 -14.96
CA ARG A 240 0.95 12.15 -16.26
C ARG A 240 2.06 11.48 -17.05
N ARG A 241 3.10 11.01 -16.37
CA ARG A 241 4.23 10.31 -16.98
C ARG A 241 3.94 8.83 -17.24
N LEU A 242 3.13 8.20 -16.38
CA LEU A 242 2.77 6.78 -16.47
C LEU A 242 1.86 6.51 -17.69
N LEU A 243 0.82 7.32 -17.91
CA LEU A 243 -0.18 7.08 -18.95
C LEU A 243 0.43 6.88 -20.37
N PRO A 244 1.30 7.78 -20.89
CA PRO A 244 1.90 7.57 -22.22
C PRO A 244 2.86 6.38 -22.25
N GLN A 245 3.53 6.06 -21.15
CA GLN A 245 4.39 4.89 -21.06
C GLN A 245 3.57 3.59 -21.09
N ALA A 246 2.43 3.55 -20.38
CA ALA A 246 1.50 2.42 -20.39
C ALA A 246 0.89 2.18 -21.76
N ALA A 247 0.48 3.25 -22.48
CA ALA A 247 -0.08 3.15 -23.83
C ALA A 247 0.82 2.39 -24.81
N ARG A 248 2.14 2.53 -24.66
CA ARG A 248 3.15 1.91 -25.54
C ARG A 248 3.54 0.49 -25.14
N ARG A 249 3.19 0.04 -23.91
CA ARG A 249 3.66 -1.23 -23.36
C ARG A 249 2.56 -2.26 -23.14
N LEU A 250 1.32 -1.83 -23.02
CA LEU A 250 0.20 -2.75 -22.93
C LEU A 250 -0.04 -3.47 -24.25
N THR A 251 -0.37 -4.77 -24.18
CA THR A 251 -0.88 -5.55 -25.32
C THR A 251 -2.22 -4.98 -25.81
N ASP A 252 -2.75 -5.46 -26.93
CA ASP A 252 -4.04 -4.96 -27.46
C ASP A 252 -5.24 -5.24 -26.52
N HIS A 253 -5.08 -6.18 -25.63
CA HIS A 253 -6.06 -6.57 -24.62
C HIS A 253 -5.63 -6.16 -23.20
N GLY A 254 -4.53 -5.44 -23.10
CA GLY A 254 -3.95 -5.06 -21.83
C GLY A 254 -4.77 -4.01 -21.09
N LEU A 255 -4.64 -4.01 -19.78
CA LEU A 255 -5.33 -3.13 -18.84
C LEU A 255 -4.34 -2.35 -17.99
N LEU A 256 -4.63 -1.08 -17.75
CA LEU A 256 -4.04 -0.28 -16.68
C LEU A 256 -5.01 -0.20 -15.51
N VAL A 257 -4.52 -0.50 -14.31
CA VAL A 257 -5.17 -0.25 -13.01
C VAL A 257 -4.31 0.75 -12.26
N CYS A 258 -4.87 1.90 -11.90
CA CYS A 258 -4.09 2.95 -11.24
C CYS A 258 -4.88 3.59 -10.10
N GLU A 259 -4.25 3.66 -8.93
CA GLU A 259 -4.76 4.37 -7.77
C GLU A 259 -4.25 5.82 -7.78
N ILE A 260 -5.16 6.77 -7.52
CA ILE A 260 -4.86 8.20 -7.35
C ILE A 260 -5.59 8.80 -6.14
N GLY A 261 -6.12 7.97 -5.26
CA GLY A 261 -6.77 8.37 -4.02
C GLY A 261 -7.87 9.42 -4.23
N HIS A 262 -7.73 10.58 -3.60
CA HIS A 262 -8.69 11.69 -3.72
C HIS A 262 -8.52 12.54 -5.00
N GLY A 263 -7.61 12.15 -5.91
CA GLY A 263 -7.26 12.93 -7.10
C GLY A 263 -8.24 12.88 -8.27
N ALA A 264 -9.40 12.20 -8.16
CA ALA A 264 -10.33 12.00 -9.26
C ALA A 264 -10.76 13.32 -9.96
N ALA A 265 -11.14 14.34 -9.19
CA ALA A 265 -11.54 15.64 -9.75
C ALA A 265 -10.39 16.37 -10.47
N ALA A 266 -9.17 16.30 -9.92
CA ALA A 266 -7.97 16.85 -10.56
C ALA A 266 -7.63 16.10 -11.85
N PHE A 267 -7.78 14.78 -11.83
CA PHE A 267 -7.57 13.93 -13.01
C PHE A 267 -8.56 14.26 -14.13
N GLU A 268 -9.85 14.35 -13.84
CA GLU A 268 -10.89 14.70 -14.82
C GLU A 268 -10.68 16.12 -15.40
N ALA A 269 -10.22 17.05 -14.57
CA ALA A 269 -9.88 18.39 -15.04
C ALA A 269 -8.63 18.42 -15.93
N ALA A 270 -7.61 17.61 -15.62
CA ALA A 270 -6.38 17.50 -16.40
C ALA A 270 -6.56 16.73 -17.71
N PHE A 271 -7.48 15.77 -17.74
CA PHE A 271 -7.72 14.87 -18.86
C PHE A 271 -9.22 14.77 -19.22
N PRO A 272 -9.89 15.89 -19.61
CA PRO A 272 -11.34 15.94 -19.80
C PRO A 272 -11.85 15.02 -20.91
N ASP A 273 -11.01 14.68 -21.87
CA ASP A 273 -11.37 13.81 -23.01
C ASP A 273 -10.90 12.36 -22.81
N LEU A 274 -10.35 12.00 -21.65
CA LEU A 274 -9.85 10.66 -21.37
C LEU A 274 -10.89 9.86 -20.58
N PRO A 275 -11.65 8.94 -21.21
CA PRO A 275 -12.62 8.17 -20.50
C PRO A 275 -11.93 7.14 -19.60
N VAL A 276 -12.23 7.16 -18.32
CA VAL A 276 -11.80 6.17 -17.32
C VAL A 276 -13.02 5.49 -16.72
N THR A 277 -12.83 4.29 -16.19
CA THR A 277 -13.84 3.67 -15.35
C THR A 277 -13.33 3.66 -13.91
N TRP A 278 -14.01 4.38 -13.05
CA TRP A 278 -13.74 4.35 -11.61
C TRP A 278 -14.24 3.05 -11.01
N VAL A 279 -13.39 2.41 -10.20
CA VAL A 279 -13.76 1.16 -9.53
C VAL A 279 -14.41 1.48 -8.19
N GLU A 280 -15.54 0.83 -7.91
CA GLU A 280 -16.19 0.83 -6.60
C GLU A 280 -15.79 -0.43 -5.84
N PHE A 281 -15.49 -0.31 -4.55
CA PHE A 281 -15.02 -1.38 -3.68
C PHE A 281 -16.02 -1.69 -2.58
N GLU A 282 -16.13 -2.96 -2.18
CA GLU A 282 -17.06 -3.41 -1.14
C GLU A 282 -16.58 -2.97 0.26
N HIS A 283 -15.27 -2.96 0.49
CA HIS A 283 -14.66 -2.65 1.79
C HIS A 283 -14.19 -1.20 1.92
N GLY A 284 -14.61 -0.35 0.99
CA GLY A 284 -14.22 1.05 0.96
C GLY A 284 -12.91 1.26 0.18
N GLY A 285 -12.53 2.53 0.08
CA GLY A 285 -11.47 2.99 -0.82
C GLY A 285 -12.07 3.70 -2.03
N GLN A 286 -11.27 4.55 -2.65
CA GLN A 286 -11.70 5.33 -3.82
C GLN A 286 -10.49 5.77 -4.64
N GLY A 287 -10.77 6.28 -5.85
CA GLY A 287 -9.73 6.83 -6.70
C GLY A 287 -8.85 5.76 -7.36
N VAL A 288 -9.37 4.57 -7.56
CA VAL A 288 -8.77 3.60 -8.48
C VAL A 288 -9.56 3.63 -9.78
N PHE A 289 -8.85 3.77 -10.88
CA PHE A 289 -9.45 3.67 -12.21
C PHE A 289 -8.84 2.52 -13.00
N VAL A 290 -9.63 2.03 -13.95
CA VAL A 290 -9.19 1.08 -14.96
C VAL A 290 -9.29 1.70 -16.35
N MET A 291 -8.35 1.36 -17.23
CA MET A 291 -8.33 1.84 -18.60
C MET A 291 -7.69 0.80 -19.53
N ASP A 292 -8.38 0.48 -20.63
CA ASP A 292 -7.86 -0.44 -21.62
C ASP A 292 -6.81 0.23 -22.54
N ALA A 293 -5.94 -0.60 -23.13
CA ALA A 293 -4.86 -0.18 -24.00
C ALA A 293 -5.34 0.62 -25.24
N ARG A 294 -6.54 0.31 -25.76
CA ARG A 294 -7.09 0.99 -26.96
C ARG A 294 -7.48 2.42 -26.62
N THR A 295 -8.08 2.63 -25.46
CA THR A 295 -8.44 3.95 -24.94
C THR A 295 -7.19 4.78 -24.71
N LEU A 296 -6.15 4.22 -24.07
CA LEU A 296 -4.87 4.90 -23.85
C LEU A 296 -4.20 5.31 -25.16
N ARG A 297 -4.14 4.41 -26.14
CA ARG A 297 -3.51 4.73 -27.45
C ARG A 297 -4.27 5.78 -28.24
N ARG A 298 -5.60 5.80 -28.18
CA ARG A 298 -6.41 6.86 -28.84
C ARG A 298 -6.13 8.23 -28.24
N ALA A 299 -5.83 8.28 -26.94
CA ALA A 299 -5.54 9.51 -26.22
C ALA A 299 -4.05 9.90 -26.27
N GLU A 300 -3.16 9.10 -26.84
CA GLU A 300 -1.69 9.29 -26.78
C GLU A 300 -1.25 10.70 -27.17
N ALA A 301 -1.83 11.28 -28.23
CA ALA A 301 -1.51 12.64 -28.67
C ALA A 301 -1.96 13.72 -27.65
N ALA A 302 -3.01 13.46 -26.86
CA ALA A 302 -3.47 14.34 -25.79
C ALA A 302 -2.60 14.16 -24.53
N LEU A 303 -2.25 12.92 -24.20
CA LEU A 303 -1.38 12.56 -23.08
C LEU A 303 0.02 13.16 -23.21
N THR A 304 0.59 13.15 -24.41
CA THR A 304 1.89 13.75 -24.70
C THR A 304 1.88 15.28 -24.54
N ARG A 305 0.76 15.95 -24.90
CA ARG A 305 0.61 17.40 -24.72
C ARG A 305 0.40 17.82 -23.27
N ALA A 306 -0.20 16.99 -22.45
CA ALA A 306 -0.43 17.26 -21.02
C ALA A 306 0.84 17.04 -20.16
N ASN A 307 1.93 16.55 -20.77
CA ASN A 307 3.24 16.36 -20.13
C ASN A 307 4.26 17.40 -20.66
N PRO A 308 4.34 18.61 -20.12
CA PRO A 308 5.15 19.71 -20.65
C PRO A 308 6.66 19.60 -20.35
N THR A 309 7.16 18.47 -19.88
CA THR A 309 8.57 18.25 -19.56
C THR A 309 9.22 17.25 -20.51
N GLU A 310 9.48 17.69 -21.75
CA GLU A 310 10.62 17.32 -22.62
C GLU A 310 11.23 18.57 -23.22
#